data_70ae9f9034e0f96b59c29a409c54ba91
#
_entry.id   70ae9f9034e0f96b59c29a409c54ba91
#
_cell.length_a   1.000
_cell.length_b   1.000
_cell.length_c   1.000
_cell.angle_alpha   90.00
_cell.angle_beta   90.00
_cell.angle_gamma   90.00
#
_symmetry.space_group_name_H-M   'P 1'
#
loop_
_entity.id
_entity.type
_entity.pdbx_description
1 polymer ?
#
loop_
_entity_poly.entity_id
_entity_poly.type
_entity_poly.pdbx_seq_one_letter_code
_entity_poly.pdbx_strand_id
1 'polypeptide(L)'
;MRRLGIPKNQTRIKDKENDFYSTDPQAVFDLLRYEKFQHHITEPSCGNGNIAEVLKHEGYQVDAFDIADRGYGYQKDFFSCKDELEGDVIMNPPYAFAREHIVHALQYMKDDSKLCALLKIQFLESLKRRDLFEKYPLTHMYVFRRRANVYQNDNRSLGISNVCYCWFVWVKGYKGEPTIRWVD
;
A
#
# COMPACT_ATOMS: atom_id res chain seq x y z
N MET A 1 -1.25 29.56 5.34
CA MET A 1 -0.67 28.21 5.18
C MET A 1 -0.68 27.50 6.53
N ARG A 2 -1.66 26.61 6.80
CA ARG A 2 -1.67 25.82 8.02
C ARG A 2 -0.67 24.67 7.85
N ARG A 3 0.38 24.64 8.65
CA ARG A 3 1.27 23.48 8.78
C ARG A 3 0.40 22.30 9.22
N LEU A 4 0.29 21.27 8.39
CA LEU A 4 -0.25 19.98 8.79
C LEU A 4 0.69 19.43 9.87
N GLY A 5 0.27 19.55 11.14
CA GLY A 5 0.99 18.95 12.25
C GLY A 5 1.02 17.44 12.07
N ILE A 6 2.20 16.92 11.85
CA ILE A 6 2.43 15.47 11.82
C ILE A 6 2.17 14.95 13.24
N PRO A 7 1.26 13.98 13.45
CA PRO A 7 1.02 13.43 14.79
C PRO A 7 2.34 12.94 15.41
N LYS A 8 2.53 13.18 16.72
CA LYS A 8 3.70 12.67 17.45
C LYS A 8 3.73 11.15 17.42
N ASN A 9 4.90 10.53 17.37
CA ASN A 9 5.11 9.08 17.21
C ASN A 9 4.19 8.19 18.08
N GLN A 10 3.95 8.54 19.32
CA GLN A 10 3.11 7.74 20.24
C GLN A 10 1.63 7.67 19.82
N THR A 11 1.06 8.76 19.28
CA THR A 11 -0.32 8.77 18.76
C THR A 11 -0.41 7.89 17.51
N ARG A 12 0.59 7.93 16.65
CA ARG A 12 0.66 7.09 15.44
C ARG A 12 0.73 5.59 15.77
N ILE A 13 1.48 5.19 16.78
CA ILE A 13 1.59 3.79 17.19
C ILE A 13 0.23 3.30 17.70
N LYS A 14 -0.41 4.03 18.60
CA LYS A 14 -1.70 3.65 19.20
C LYS A 14 -2.84 3.61 18.18
N ASP A 15 -2.87 4.55 17.23
CA ASP A 15 -3.87 4.56 16.15
C ASP A 15 -3.63 3.41 15.16
N LYS A 16 -2.37 2.98 14.97
CA LYS A 16 -2.00 1.89 14.08
C LYS A 16 -2.24 0.50 14.66
N GLU A 17 -2.14 0.30 15.96
CA GLU A 17 -2.51 -0.97 16.60
C GLU A 17 -3.98 -1.33 16.33
N ASN A 18 -4.82 -0.32 16.13
CA ASN A 18 -6.25 -0.47 15.84
C ASN A 18 -6.58 -0.46 14.33
N ASP A 19 -5.62 -0.14 13.43
CA ASP A 19 -5.83 -0.02 11.98
C ASP A 19 -5.02 -1.07 11.20
N PHE A 20 -4.79 -2.23 11.81
CA PHE A 20 -4.14 -3.36 11.15
C PHE A 20 -5.16 -4.21 10.39
N TYR A 21 -4.88 -4.39 9.10
CA TYR A 21 -5.65 -5.22 8.19
C TYR A 21 -4.72 -6.15 7.42
N SER A 22 -4.84 -7.44 7.70
CA SER A 22 -4.08 -8.47 7.00
C SER A 22 -4.62 -8.67 5.58
N THR A 23 -3.73 -8.70 4.59
CA THR A 23 -4.07 -8.91 3.18
C THR A 23 -4.24 -10.40 2.89
N ASP A 24 -5.29 -10.77 2.15
CA ASP A 24 -5.41 -12.12 1.62
C ASP A 24 -4.28 -12.35 0.58
N PRO A 25 -3.47 -13.40 0.72
CA PRO A 25 -2.44 -13.75 -0.26
C PRO A 25 -2.97 -13.82 -1.70
N GLN A 26 -4.22 -14.26 -1.91
CA GLN A 26 -4.83 -14.32 -3.23
C GLN A 26 -4.87 -12.96 -3.92
N ALA A 27 -5.12 -11.87 -3.17
CA ALA A 27 -5.13 -10.53 -3.73
C ALA A 27 -3.77 -10.11 -4.31
N VAL A 28 -2.68 -10.63 -3.74
CA VAL A 28 -1.32 -10.38 -4.26
C VAL A 28 -1.05 -11.22 -5.52
N PHE A 29 -1.42 -12.51 -5.51
CA PHE A 29 -1.33 -13.35 -6.71
C PHE A 29 -2.12 -12.77 -7.88
N ASP A 30 -3.32 -12.24 -7.61
CA ASP A 30 -4.16 -11.61 -8.63
C ASP A 30 -3.47 -10.35 -9.21
N LEU A 31 -2.80 -9.53 -8.39
CA LEU A 31 -2.01 -8.40 -8.87
C LEU A 31 -0.86 -8.87 -9.79
N LEU A 32 -0.13 -9.90 -9.38
CA LEU A 32 1.05 -10.40 -10.11
C LEU A 32 0.74 -11.01 -11.48
N ARG A 33 -0.53 -11.35 -11.76
CA ARG A 33 -0.97 -11.77 -13.09
C ARG A 33 -0.95 -10.62 -14.10
N TYR A 34 -1.12 -9.39 -13.64
CA TYR A 34 -1.29 -8.21 -14.49
C TYR A 34 -0.13 -7.24 -14.40
N GLU A 35 0.59 -7.23 -13.26
CA GLU A 35 1.73 -6.36 -13.04
C GLU A 35 3.04 -7.15 -12.92
N LYS A 36 4.10 -6.58 -13.47
CA LYS A 36 5.48 -7.03 -13.27
C LYS A 36 6.24 -5.95 -12.53
N PHE A 37 7.06 -6.36 -11.61
CA PHE A 37 7.81 -5.49 -10.72
C PHE A 37 9.31 -5.62 -10.96
N GLN A 38 10.07 -4.63 -10.50
CA GLN A 38 11.51 -4.75 -10.36
C GLN A 38 11.84 -5.88 -9.38
N HIS A 39 13.05 -6.44 -9.49
CA HIS A 39 13.44 -7.58 -8.64
C HIS A 39 13.40 -7.24 -7.14
N HIS A 40 13.74 -5.99 -6.80
CA HIS A 40 13.66 -5.49 -5.42
C HIS A 40 12.33 -4.77 -5.16
N ILE A 41 11.70 -5.10 -4.05
CA ILE A 41 10.41 -4.52 -3.62
C ILE A 41 10.50 -4.11 -2.15
N THR A 42 10.04 -2.91 -1.84
CA THR A 42 9.88 -2.42 -0.46
C THR A 42 8.41 -2.58 -0.03
N GLU A 43 8.20 -3.24 1.12
CA GLU A 43 6.89 -3.33 1.81
C GLU A 43 6.95 -2.61 3.16
N PRO A 44 6.56 -1.32 3.23
CA PRO A 44 6.79 -0.49 4.42
C PRO A 44 5.68 -0.56 5.48
N SER A 45 4.77 -1.50 5.38
CA SER A 45 3.66 -1.75 6.32
C SER A 45 3.33 -3.24 6.27
N CYS A 46 4.34 -4.09 6.51
CA CYS A 46 4.27 -5.51 6.20
C CYS A 46 3.31 -6.30 7.11
N GLY A 47 2.96 -5.75 8.27
CA GLY A 47 2.06 -6.43 9.20
C GLY A 47 2.57 -7.81 9.59
N ASN A 48 1.77 -8.84 9.32
CA ASN A 48 2.12 -10.25 9.52
C ASN A 48 2.83 -10.90 8.30
N GLY A 49 3.22 -10.12 7.29
CA GLY A 49 4.05 -10.57 6.17
C GLY A 49 3.32 -11.21 4.99
N ASN A 50 1.99 -11.18 4.94
CA ASN A 50 1.24 -11.89 3.89
C ASN A 50 1.61 -11.42 2.47
N ILE A 51 1.85 -10.14 2.25
CA ILE A 51 2.29 -9.63 0.93
C ILE A 51 3.72 -10.06 0.66
N ALA A 52 4.64 -9.81 1.62
CA ALA A 52 6.06 -10.14 1.47
C ALA A 52 6.28 -11.64 1.19
N GLU A 53 5.56 -12.52 1.88
CA GLU A 53 5.70 -13.97 1.68
C GLU A 53 5.31 -14.40 0.26
N VAL A 54 4.21 -13.87 -0.28
CA VAL A 54 3.82 -14.13 -1.68
C VAL A 54 4.89 -13.60 -2.64
N LEU A 55 5.37 -12.39 -2.43
CA LEU A 55 6.38 -11.79 -3.30
C LEU A 55 7.69 -12.58 -3.27
N LYS A 56 8.16 -13.02 -2.10
CA LYS A 56 9.35 -13.87 -1.96
C LYS A 56 9.16 -15.23 -2.63
N HIS A 57 7.98 -15.84 -2.49
CA HIS A 57 7.63 -17.09 -3.17
C HIS A 57 7.70 -16.95 -4.69
N GLU A 58 7.30 -15.79 -5.23
CA GLU A 58 7.37 -15.48 -6.66
C GLU A 58 8.76 -15.00 -7.14
N GLY A 59 9.77 -15.05 -6.25
CA GLY A 59 11.18 -14.81 -6.59
C GLY A 59 11.64 -13.37 -6.46
N TYR A 60 10.86 -12.48 -5.84
CA TYR A 60 11.28 -11.10 -5.57
C TYR A 60 12.15 -11.01 -4.31
N GLN A 61 13.08 -10.09 -4.31
CA GLN A 61 13.78 -9.67 -3.10
C GLN A 61 12.93 -8.62 -2.38
N VAL A 62 12.53 -8.89 -1.14
CA VAL A 62 11.59 -8.03 -0.40
C VAL A 62 12.24 -7.46 0.85
N ASP A 63 12.26 -6.13 0.92
CA ASP A 63 12.59 -5.36 2.13
C ASP A 63 11.29 -5.03 2.87
N ALA A 64 10.97 -5.84 3.92
CA ALA A 64 9.71 -5.78 4.63
C ALA A 64 9.88 -5.26 6.06
N PHE A 65 9.16 -4.21 6.42
CA PHE A 65 9.16 -3.63 7.77
C PHE A 65 7.81 -3.03 8.16
N ASP A 66 7.60 -2.85 9.44
CA ASP A 66 6.42 -2.20 10.00
C ASP A 66 6.83 -1.33 11.20
N ILE A 67 6.01 -0.36 11.56
CA ILE A 67 6.23 0.42 12.78
C ILE A 67 5.97 -0.41 14.04
N ALA A 68 5.07 -1.38 13.97
CA ALA A 68 4.74 -2.32 15.05
C ALA A 68 5.38 -3.68 14.77
N ASP A 69 5.97 -4.30 15.79
CA ASP A 69 6.38 -5.69 15.70
C ASP A 69 5.15 -6.60 15.70
N ARG A 70 4.95 -7.31 14.59
CA ARG A 70 3.86 -8.28 14.39
C ARG A 70 4.38 -9.68 14.07
N GLY A 71 5.64 -9.95 14.41
CA GLY A 71 6.29 -11.23 14.20
C GLY A 71 6.82 -11.44 12.78
N TYR A 72 6.86 -10.40 11.96
CA TYR A 72 7.40 -10.44 10.60
C TYR A 72 8.16 -9.16 10.25
N GLY A 73 9.21 -9.30 9.42
CA GLY A 73 10.04 -8.18 9.00
C GLY A 73 10.85 -7.57 10.16
N TYR A 74 11.27 -6.33 10.01
CA TYR A 74 11.92 -5.60 11.09
C TYR A 74 11.15 -4.33 11.46
N GLN A 75 11.35 -3.87 12.69
CA GLN A 75 10.62 -2.71 13.18
C GLN A 75 11.26 -1.40 12.69
N LYS A 76 10.49 -0.60 11.93
CA LYS A 76 10.94 0.69 11.41
C LYS A 76 9.74 1.59 11.10
N ASP A 77 9.83 2.88 11.45
CA ASP A 77 8.85 3.87 10.98
C ASP A 77 9.15 4.25 9.53
N PHE A 78 8.22 3.98 8.63
CA PHE A 78 8.34 4.33 7.21
C PHE A 78 8.65 5.81 7.00
N PHE A 79 8.06 6.69 7.79
CA PHE A 79 8.30 8.13 7.69
C PHE A 79 9.70 8.57 8.17
N SER A 80 10.47 7.67 8.77
CA SER A 80 11.88 7.91 9.07
C SER A 80 12.80 7.66 7.87
N CYS A 81 12.35 6.91 6.84
CA CYS A 81 13.09 6.70 5.59
C CYS A 81 13.17 8.02 4.82
N LYS A 82 14.38 8.53 4.64
CA LYS A 82 14.64 9.79 3.93
C LYS A 82 15.57 9.62 2.74
N ASP A 83 16.09 8.41 2.58
CA ASP A 83 16.90 8.02 1.44
C ASP A 83 16.00 7.50 0.32
N GLU A 84 16.55 7.39 -0.87
CA GLU A 84 15.86 6.85 -2.02
C GLU A 84 15.47 5.39 -1.77
N LEU A 85 14.20 5.06 -2.02
CA LEU A 85 13.70 3.69 -1.92
C LEU A 85 14.16 2.88 -3.12
N GLU A 86 14.70 1.70 -2.86
CA GLU A 86 15.15 0.80 -3.90
C GLU A 86 13.98 0.00 -4.48
N GLY A 87 13.91 -0.04 -5.81
CA GLY A 87 12.93 -0.83 -6.56
C GLY A 87 11.50 -0.28 -6.49
N ASP A 88 10.55 -1.20 -6.54
CA ASP A 88 9.12 -0.90 -6.47
C ASP A 88 8.60 -0.94 -5.03
N VAL A 89 7.44 -0.36 -4.79
CA VAL A 89 6.78 -0.38 -3.48
C VAL A 89 5.43 -1.07 -3.58
N ILE A 90 5.18 -2.06 -2.74
CA ILE A 90 3.86 -2.70 -2.60
C ILE A 90 3.45 -2.64 -1.14
N MET A 91 2.21 -2.20 -0.87
CA MET A 91 1.74 -2.06 0.51
C MET A 91 0.22 -2.21 0.65
N ASN A 92 -0.19 -2.64 1.82
CA ASN A 92 -1.53 -2.39 2.37
C ASN A 92 -1.37 -1.39 3.53
N PRO A 93 -1.39 -0.07 3.27
CA PRO A 93 -1.07 0.91 4.30
C PRO A 93 -2.20 1.03 5.33
N PRO A 94 -1.92 1.47 6.57
CA PRO A 94 -2.96 1.83 7.52
C PRO A 94 -3.89 2.87 6.87
N TYR A 95 -5.20 2.57 6.78
CA TYR A 95 -6.13 3.40 6.00
C TYR A 95 -6.27 4.82 6.53
N ALA A 96 -6.12 5.00 7.85
CA ALA A 96 -6.12 6.32 8.48
C ALA A 96 -4.97 7.22 7.98
N PHE A 97 -3.87 6.64 7.50
CA PHE A 97 -2.66 7.34 7.03
C PHE A 97 -2.26 6.97 5.60
N ALA A 98 -3.18 6.37 4.84
CA ALA A 98 -2.89 5.87 3.51
C ALA A 98 -2.36 6.96 2.57
N ARG A 99 -2.96 8.18 2.61
CA ARG A 99 -2.49 9.30 1.81
C ARG A 99 -1.05 9.68 2.12
N GLU A 100 -0.70 9.76 3.39
CA GLU A 100 0.64 10.11 3.87
C GLU A 100 1.66 9.05 3.43
N HIS A 101 1.31 7.77 3.52
CA HIS A 101 2.17 6.66 3.07
C HIS A 101 2.43 6.74 1.56
N ILE A 102 1.38 6.96 0.76
CA ILE A 102 1.47 7.07 -0.69
C ILE A 102 2.34 8.27 -1.09
N VAL A 103 2.08 9.45 -0.50
CA VAL A 103 2.87 10.66 -0.78
C VAL A 103 4.35 10.45 -0.42
N HIS A 104 4.61 9.81 0.73
CA HIS A 104 5.97 9.52 1.18
C HIS A 104 6.68 8.54 0.23
N ALA A 105 6.03 7.44 -0.16
CA ALA A 105 6.58 6.52 -1.14
C ALA A 105 6.94 7.24 -2.45
N LEU A 106 5.96 7.92 -3.05
CA LEU A 106 6.14 8.65 -4.31
C LEU A 106 7.21 9.76 -4.24
N GLN A 107 7.45 10.32 -3.06
CA GLN A 107 8.52 11.30 -2.86
C GLN A 107 9.92 10.68 -2.94
N TYR A 108 10.10 9.48 -2.36
CA TYR A 108 11.40 8.86 -2.18
C TYR A 108 11.69 7.69 -3.15
N MET A 109 10.74 7.26 -3.96
CA MET A 109 10.95 6.29 -5.05
C MET A 109 11.73 6.92 -6.21
N LYS A 110 12.40 6.09 -7.01
CA LYS A 110 12.99 6.46 -8.30
C LYS A 110 11.90 6.73 -9.35
N ASP A 111 12.21 7.56 -10.32
CA ASP A 111 11.35 7.71 -11.50
C ASP A 111 11.22 6.35 -12.20
N ASP A 112 10.07 6.13 -12.83
CA ASP A 112 9.65 4.86 -13.46
C ASP A 112 9.42 3.68 -12.51
N SER A 113 9.72 3.81 -11.20
CA SER A 113 9.33 2.80 -10.22
C SER A 113 7.83 2.80 -9.96
N LYS A 114 7.29 1.63 -9.61
CA LYS A 114 5.87 1.43 -9.33
C LYS A 114 5.58 1.46 -7.84
N LEU A 115 4.46 2.10 -7.50
CA LEU A 115 3.81 1.97 -6.21
C LEU A 115 2.47 1.27 -6.39
N CYS A 116 2.25 0.15 -5.71
CA CYS A 116 0.95 -0.51 -5.63
C CYS A 116 0.44 -0.45 -4.20
N ALA A 117 -0.75 0.11 -4.02
CA ALA A 117 -1.40 0.18 -2.71
C ALA A 117 -2.78 -0.48 -2.75
N LEU A 118 -3.04 -1.38 -1.81
CA LEU A 118 -4.35 -1.99 -1.62
C LEU A 118 -5.22 -1.05 -0.79
N LEU A 119 -6.24 -0.48 -1.41
CA LEU A 119 -7.07 0.56 -0.81
C LEU A 119 -8.55 0.30 -1.03
N LYS A 120 -9.38 0.89 -0.18
CA LYS A 120 -10.83 0.98 -0.42
C LYS A 120 -11.08 1.86 -1.65
N ILE A 121 -12.03 1.48 -2.52
CA ILE A 121 -12.37 2.27 -3.71
C ILE A 121 -12.72 3.74 -3.37
N GLN A 122 -13.31 3.96 -2.19
CA GLN A 122 -13.62 5.30 -1.69
C GLN A 122 -12.37 6.19 -1.49
N PHE A 123 -11.16 5.63 -1.60
CA PHE A 123 -9.96 6.44 -1.60
C PHE A 123 -9.90 7.43 -2.77
N LEU A 124 -10.61 7.17 -3.87
CA LEU A 124 -10.79 8.13 -4.98
C LEU A 124 -11.57 9.38 -4.59
N GLU A 125 -12.46 9.27 -3.60
CA GLU A 125 -13.29 10.37 -3.14
C GLU A 125 -12.51 11.28 -2.19
N SER A 126 -12.87 12.51 -2.10
CA SER A 126 -12.42 13.51 -1.12
C SER A 126 -11.53 14.61 -1.68
N LEU A 127 -12.00 15.83 -1.47
CA LEU A 127 -11.23 17.04 -1.77
C LEU A 127 -9.86 17.08 -1.07
N LYS A 128 -9.71 16.38 0.05
CA LYS A 128 -8.44 16.30 0.80
C LYS A 128 -7.34 15.52 0.06
N ARG A 129 -7.69 14.75 -0.96
CA ARG A 129 -6.77 13.96 -1.78
C ARG A 129 -6.56 14.50 -3.18
N ARG A 130 -7.23 15.62 -3.52
CA ARG A 130 -7.13 16.26 -4.82
C ARG A 130 -5.67 16.55 -5.21
N ASP A 131 -4.91 17.14 -4.31
CA ASP A 131 -3.50 17.49 -4.50
C ASP A 131 -2.59 16.27 -4.76
N LEU A 132 -2.92 15.10 -4.16
CA LEU A 132 -2.23 13.84 -4.42
C LEU A 132 -2.38 13.44 -5.90
N PHE A 133 -3.62 13.37 -6.39
CA PHE A 133 -3.89 12.91 -7.76
C PHE A 133 -3.49 13.94 -8.82
N GLU A 134 -3.54 15.24 -8.51
CA GLU A 134 -3.04 16.29 -9.40
C GLU A 134 -1.51 16.26 -9.53
N LYS A 135 -0.79 16.02 -8.42
CA LYS A 135 0.67 15.97 -8.42
C LYS A 135 1.21 14.64 -8.95
N TYR A 136 0.56 13.55 -8.58
CA TYR A 136 0.91 12.19 -8.93
C TYR A 136 -0.29 11.47 -9.56
N PRO A 137 -0.47 11.59 -10.88
CA PRO A 137 -1.57 10.94 -11.57
C PRO A 137 -1.52 9.42 -11.37
N LEU A 138 -2.68 8.83 -11.07
CA LEU A 138 -2.83 7.38 -10.99
C LEU A 138 -2.61 6.77 -12.37
N THR A 139 -1.89 5.67 -12.45
CA THR A 139 -1.63 4.99 -13.73
C THR A 139 -2.69 3.94 -14.02
N HIS A 140 -2.92 3.05 -13.07
CA HIS A 140 -3.92 1.99 -13.19
C HIS A 140 -4.69 1.80 -11.89
N MET A 141 -5.89 1.27 -12.01
CA MET A 141 -6.64 0.74 -10.88
C MET A 141 -7.16 -0.65 -11.24
N TYR A 142 -6.85 -1.63 -10.41
CA TYR A 142 -7.35 -2.99 -10.55
C TYR A 142 -8.51 -3.22 -9.59
N VAL A 143 -9.69 -3.41 -10.15
CA VAL A 143 -10.93 -3.69 -9.41
C VAL A 143 -11.16 -5.20 -9.40
N PHE A 144 -11.29 -5.78 -8.21
CA PHE A 144 -11.57 -7.20 -8.09
C PHE A 144 -13.01 -7.51 -8.52
N ARG A 145 -13.21 -8.48 -9.42
CA ARG A 145 -14.53 -9.01 -9.77
C ARG A 145 -15.12 -9.82 -8.63
N ARG A 146 -14.27 -10.52 -7.88
CA ARG A 146 -14.60 -11.12 -6.59
C ARG A 146 -14.07 -10.19 -5.50
N ARG A 147 -14.74 -10.15 -4.35
CA ARG A 147 -14.28 -9.30 -3.26
C ARG A 147 -12.94 -9.79 -2.74
N ALA A 148 -11.95 -8.92 -2.76
CA ALA A 148 -10.70 -9.16 -2.05
C ALA A 148 -10.97 -9.17 -0.55
N ASN A 149 -10.48 -10.20 0.13
CA ASN A 149 -10.58 -10.27 1.58
C ASN A 149 -9.43 -9.50 2.22
N VAL A 150 -9.79 -8.68 3.19
CA VAL A 150 -8.87 -7.95 4.04
C VAL A 150 -9.37 -8.12 5.46
N TYR A 151 -8.54 -8.71 6.32
CA TYR A 151 -8.97 -9.18 7.63
C TYR A 151 -8.49 -8.24 8.73
N GLN A 152 -9.44 -7.55 9.38
CA GLN A 152 -9.11 -6.68 10.51
C GLN A 152 -8.50 -7.51 11.64
N ASN A 153 -7.31 -7.11 12.11
CA ASN A 153 -6.53 -7.83 13.12
C ASN A 153 -6.35 -9.33 12.81
N ASP A 154 -6.20 -9.66 11.51
CA ASP A 154 -6.10 -11.04 10.99
C ASP A 154 -7.28 -11.94 11.38
N ASN A 155 -8.43 -11.38 11.71
CA ASN A 155 -9.61 -12.13 12.08
C ASN A 155 -10.38 -12.64 10.85
N ARG A 156 -10.06 -13.85 10.41
CA ARG A 156 -10.67 -14.50 9.24
C ARG A 156 -12.10 -14.99 9.48
N SER A 157 -12.58 -14.98 10.74
CA SER A 157 -13.94 -15.43 11.07
C SER A 157 -15.02 -14.37 10.76
N LEU A 158 -14.65 -13.13 10.46
CA LEU A 158 -15.59 -12.05 10.17
C LEU A 158 -16.26 -12.15 8.79
N GLY A 159 -15.92 -13.16 7.99
CA GLY A 159 -16.51 -13.40 6.68
C GLY A 159 -16.03 -12.41 5.60
N ILE A 160 -16.75 -12.38 4.47
CA ILE A 160 -16.40 -11.53 3.32
C ILE A 160 -16.70 -10.07 3.64
N SER A 161 -15.70 -9.21 3.47
CA SER A 161 -15.86 -7.76 3.66
C SER A 161 -16.90 -7.18 2.70
N ASN A 162 -17.78 -6.30 3.21
CA ASN A 162 -18.68 -5.50 2.38
C ASN A 162 -17.99 -4.33 1.67
N VAL A 163 -16.69 -4.14 1.92
CA VAL A 163 -15.87 -3.07 1.35
C VAL A 163 -15.32 -3.51 0.01
N CYS A 164 -15.39 -2.64 -0.99
CA CYS A 164 -14.72 -2.83 -2.27
C CYS A 164 -13.27 -2.36 -2.15
N TYR A 165 -12.34 -3.30 -2.21
CA TYR A 165 -10.92 -3.02 -2.28
C TYR A 165 -10.46 -3.04 -3.74
N CYS A 166 -9.39 -2.28 -4.02
CA CYS A 166 -8.76 -2.20 -5.33
C CYS A 166 -7.26 -2.04 -5.14
N TRP A 167 -6.47 -2.55 -6.08
CA TRP A 167 -5.09 -2.12 -6.20
C TRP A 167 -5.01 -0.80 -6.96
N PHE A 168 -4.41 0.18 -6.34
CA PHE A 168 -4.08 1.47 -6.95
C PHE A 168 -2.62 1.44 -7.35
N VAL A 169 -2.33 1.74 -8.62
CA VAL A 169 -0.98 1.66 -9.17
C VAL A 169 -0.55 3.03 -9.68
N TRP A 170 0.56 3.51 -9.16
CA TRP A 170 1.27 4.67 -9.66
C TRP A 170 2.59 4.24 -10.27
N VAL A 171 2.94 4.82 -11.41
CA VAL A 171 4.30 4.83 -11.93
C VAL A 171 4.83 6.23 -11.72
N LYS A 172 5.92 6.38 -10.96
CA LYS A 172 6.45 7.70 -10.67
C LYS A 172 6.90 8.39 -11.96
N GLY A 173 6.49 9.65 -12.15
CA GLY A 173 6.75 10.39 -13.39
C GLY A 173 5.65 10.28 -14.46
N TYR A 174 4.67 9.37 -14.28
CA TYR A 174 3.53 9.24 -15.20
C TYR A 174 2.72 10.55 -15.32
N LYS A 175 2.23 10.85 -16.54
CA LYS A 175 1.49 12.08 -16.87
C LYS A 175 0.18 11.85 -17.63
N GLY A 176 -0.19 10.58 -17.82
CA GLY A 176 -1.40 10.22 -18.58
C GLY A 176 -2.66 10.15 -17.72
N GLU A 177 -3.74 9.73 -18.35
CA GLU A 177 -5.02 9.44 -17.70
C GLU A 177 -5.01 8.05 -17.08
N PRO A 178 -5.69 7.83 -15.94
CA PRO A 178 -5.73 6.52 -15.30
C PRO A 178 -6.57 5.52 -16.10
N THR A 179 -6.17 4.27 -16.09
CA THR A 179 -6.97 3.17 -16.64
C THR A 179 -7.56 2.30 -15.55
N ILE A 180 -8.79 1.84 -15.76
CA ILE A 180 -9.46 0.86 -14.88
C ILE A 180 -9.39 -0.50 -15.55
N ARG A 181 -8.96 -1.51 -14.78
CA ARG A 181 -8.92 -2.91 -15.20
C ARG A 181 -9.61 -3.78 -14.16
N TRP A 182 -10.12 -4.91 -14.58
CA TRP A 182 -10.72 -5.89 -13.68
C TRP A 182 -9.82 -7.11 -13.54
N VAL A 183 -9.70 -7.57 -12.30
CA VAL A 183 -8.94 -8.78 -11.94
C VAL A 183 -9.88 -9.82 -11.33
N ASP A 184 -9.58 -11.10 -11.57
CA ASP A 184 -10.35 -12.27 -11.12
C ASP A 184 -9.67 -12.95 -9.94
#